data_68d99ab800b90577ddc5072cc53e0fcd
#
_entry.id   68d99ab800b90577ddc5072cc53e0fcd
#
_cell.length_a   1.000
_cell.length_b   1.000
_cell.length_c   1.000
_cell.angle_alpha   90.00
_cell.angle_beta   90.00
_cell.angle_gamma   90.00
#
_symmetry.space_group_name_H-M   'P 1'
#
loop_
_entity.id
_entity.type
_entity.pdbx_description
1 polymer ?
#
loop_
_entity_poly.entity_id
_entity_poly.type
_entity_poly.pdbx_seq_one_letter_code
_entity_poly.pdbx_strand_id
1 'polypeptide(L)'
;MNYKKLTKNLLDLVIKEYIDYYNELEDGIWTYDLSYKRISQIMTMEDSLCLVQYDGETPVGFLMAYYMTYDDLVGLFIEEILIFKDQQRKGYGKAFMTYVQELAKKEGASMVELISVNDQAHLEFYRSLGYYKADNLVLMGKDLE
;
A
#
# COMPACT_ATOMS: atom_id res chain seq x y z
N MET A 1 2.74 16.23 -7.53
CA MET A 1 3.05 14.82 -7.20
C MET A 1 3.21 14.01 -8.46
N ASN A 2 4.09 13.05 -8.46
CA ASN A 2 4.32 12.16 -9.57
C ASN A 2 4.33 10.71 -9.08
N TYR A 3 3.85 9.77 -9.90
CA TYR A 3 3.70 8.37 -9.52
C TYR A 3 4.29 7.51 -10.63
N LYS A 4 5.19 6.61 -10.25
CA LYS A 4 5.88 5.73 -11.19
C LYS A 4 5.62 4.28 -10.83
N LYS A 5 5.42 3.43 -11.85
CA LYS A 5 5.36 1.99 -11.63
C LYS A 5 6.66 1.49 -11.02
N LEU A 6 6.53 0.60 -10.04
CA LEU A 6 7.69 -0.09 -9.48
C LEU A 6 8.30 -0.99 -10.54
N THR A 7 9.58 -0.76 -10.80
CA THR A 7 10.39 -1.59 -11.70
C THR A 7 11.56 -2.16 -10.93
N LYS A 8 12.28 -3.10 -11.54
CA LYS A 8 13.50 -3.64 -10.92
C LYS A 8 14.52 -2.55 -10.57
N ASN A 9 14.57 -1.48 -11.37
CA ASN A 9 15.49 -0.37 -11.13
C ASN A 9 15.15 0.43 -9.87
N LEU A 10 13.87 0.45 -9.45
CA LEU A 10 13.41 1.17 -8.26
C LEU A 10 13.32 0.28 -7.03
N LEU A 11 13.48 -1.03 -7.19
CA LEU A 11 13.22 -1.99 -6.12
C LEU A 11 14.18 -1.81 -4.94
N ASP A 12 15.47 -1.59 -5.19
CA ASP A 12 16.44 -1.41 -4.12
C ASP A 12 16.16 -0.16 -3.28
N LEU A 13 15.76 0.91 -3.92
CA LEU A 13 15.35 2.14 -3.24
C LEU A 13 14.15 1.87 -2.32
N VAL A 14 13.14 1.20 -2.85
CA VAL A 14 11.94 0.88 -2.06
C VAL A 14 12.27 -0.06 -0.90
N ILE A 15 13.10 -1.07 -1.13
CA ILE A 15 13.51 -2.01 -0.08
C ILE A 15 14.23 -1.28 1.06
N LYS A 16 15.14 -0.37 0.72
CA LYS A 16 15.85 0.42 1.74
C LYS A 16 14.87 1.23 2.59
N GLU A 17 13.96 1.94 1.96
CA GLU A 17 12.97 2.77 2.66
C GLU A 17 11.98 1.90 3.47
N TYR A 18 11.63 0.73 2.96
CA TYR A 18 10.78 -0.24 3.65
C TYR A 18 11.44 -0.73 4.96
N ILE A 19 12.71 -1.11 4.88
CA ILE A 19 13.50 -1.54 6.03
C ILE A 19 13.63 -0.41 7.06
N ASP A 20 14.00 0.78 6.61
CA ASP A 20 14.20 1.93 7.48
C ASP A 20 12.90 2.28 8.23
N TYR A 21 11.78 2.28 7.52
CA TYR A 21 10.49 2.56 8.15
C TYR A 21 10.13 1.52 9.22
N TYR A 22 10.08 0.25 8.83
CA TYR A 22 9.59 -0.78 9.74
C TYR A 22 10.53 -1.06 10.91
N ASN A 23 11.84 -1.08 10.65
CA ASN A 23 12.80 -1.42 11.72
C ASN A 23 13.00 -0.26 12.68
N GLU A 24 12.93 0.98 12.22
CA GLU A 24 13.13 2.13 13.08
C GLU A 24 11.86 2.64 13.75
N LEU A 25 10.69 2.53 13.11
CA LEU A 25 9.44 3.07 13.63
C LEU A 25 8.50 2.01 14.24
N GLU A 26 8.66 0.75 13.85
CA GLU A 26 7.71 -0.32 14.20
C GLU A 26 8.40 -1.53 14.85
N ASP A 27 9.65 -1.39 15.26
CA ASP A 27 10.45 -2.45 15.89
C ASP A 27 10.55 -3.72 15.04
N GLY A 28 10.51 -3.58 13.73
CA GLY A 28 10.64 -4.70 12.80
C GLY A 28 12.08 -5.23 12.73
N ILE A 29 12.21 -6.41 12.15
CA ILE A 29 13.50 -7.08 11.91
C ILE A 29 13.63 -7.44 10.43
N TRP A 30 13.15 -6.58 9.55
CA TRP A 30 13.23 -6.77 8.11
C TRP A 30 14.68 -6.75 7.64
N THR A 31 15.00 -7.67 6.73
CA THR A 31 16.28 -7.71 6.01
C THR A 31 16.03 -7.42 4.54
N TYR A 32 17.09 -7.25 3.76
CA TYR A 32 16.96 -7.10 2.32
C TYR A 32 16.22 -8.30 1.70
N ASP A 33 16.62 -9.52 2.04
CA ASP A 33 16.03 -10.73 1.44
C ASP A 33 14.55 -10.88 1.80
N LEU A 34 14.17 -10.60 3.04
CA LEU A 34 12.77 -10.67 3.46
C LEU A 34 11.92 -9.59 2.77
N SER A 35 12.44 -8.38 2.68
CA SER A 35 11.75 -7.27 2.02
C SER A 35 11.62 -7.52 0.52
N TYR A 36 12.68 -8.00 -0.11
CA TYR A 36 12.65 -8.41 -1.52
C TYR A 36 11.56 -9.45 -1.75
N LYS A 37 11.52 -10.48 -0.93
CA LYS A 37 10.53 -11.55 -1.03
C LYS A 37 9.11 -11.01 -0.88
N ARG A 38 8.86 -10.22 0.16
CA ARG A 38 7.55 -9.64 0.44
C ARG A 38 7.04 -8.80 -0.72
N ILE A 39 7.86 -7.88 -1.21
CA ILE A 39 7.48 -6.96 -2.28
C ILE A 39 7.35 -7.71 -3.61
N SER A 40 8.27 -8.63 -3.91
CA SER A 40 8.23 -9.40 -5.14
C SER A 40 6.97 -10.28 -5.25
N GLN A 41 6.49 -10.82 -4.13
CA GLN A 41 5.26 -11.63 -4.13
C GLN A 41 4.07 -10.85 -4.66
N ILE A 42 3.96 -9.57 -4.32
CA ILE A 42 2.87 -8.73 -4.83
C ILE A 42 3.20 -8.18 -6.21
N MET A 43 4.42 -7.69 -6.41
CA MET A 43 4.85 -7.09 -7.68
C MET A 43 4.68 -8.03 -8.87
N THR A 44 4.86 -9.33 -8.66
CA THR A 44 4.78 -10.35 -9.72
C THR A 44 3.41 -11.00 -9.85
N MET A 45 2.43 -10.59 -9.04
CA MET A 45 1.06 -11.07 -9.20
C MET A 45 0.45 -10.57 -10.51
N GLU A 46 -0.45 -11.37 -11.08
CA GLU A 46 -1.29 -10.91 -12.17
C GLU A 46 -2.10 -9.70 -11.71
N ASP A 47 -2.18 -8.69 -12.56
CA ASP A 47 -2.91 -7.45 -12.31
C ASP A 47 -2.45 -6.70 -11.05
N SER A 48 -1.16 -6.80 -10.72
CA SER A 48 -0.59 -6.01 -9.64
C SER A 48 -0.50 -4.52 -10.00
N LEU A 49 -0.59 -3.69 -8.98
CA LEU A 49 -0.40 -2.24 -9.10
C LEU A 49 0.55 -1.82 -7.98
N CYS A 50 1.83 -1.67 -8.33
CA CYS A 50 2.86 -1.22 -7.40
C CYS A 50 3.42 0.10 -7.87
N LEU A 51 3.36 1.13 -7.02
CA LEU A 51 3.68 2.51 -7.36
C LEU A 51 4.64 3.11 -6.37
N VAL A 52 5.53 3.96 -6.88
CA VAL A 52 6.38 4.84 -6.06
C VAL A 52 5.89 6.27 -6.26
N GLN A 53 5.67 6.95 -5.15
CA GLN A 53 5.23 8.34 -5.12
C GLN A 53 6.44 9.27 -5.04
N TYR A 54 6.42 10.32 -5.83
CA TYR A 54 7.48 11.33 -5.86
C TYR A 54 6.91 12.72 -5.60
N ASP A 55 7.64 13.50 -4.84
CA ASP A 55 7.47 14.96 -4.78
C ASP A 55 8.67 15.57 -5.53
N GLY A 56 8.42 16.07 -6.75
CA GLY A 56 9.51 16.42 -7.65
C GLY A 56 10.34 15.18 -7.98
N GLU A 57 11.63 15.20 -7.64
CA GLU A 57 12.54 14.07 -7.85
C GLU A 57 12.76 13.24 -6.57
N THR A 58 12.12 13.62 -5.47
CA THR A 58 12.28 12.94 -4.18
C THR A 58 11.25 11.84 -4.03
N PRO A 59 11.64 10.57 -3.87
CA PRO A 59 10.70 9.51 -3.56
C PRO A 59 10.20 9.66 -2.12
N VAL A 60 8.87 9.62 -1.95
CA VAL A 60 8.25 9.89 -0.66
C VAL A 60 7.32 8.79 -0.17
N GLY A 61 6.90 7.88 -1.05
CA GLY A 61 5.98 6.82 -0.66
C GLY A 61 5.97 5.64 -1.62
N PHE A 62 5.38 4.56 -1.16
CA PHE A 62 5.28 3.31 -1.89
C PHE A 62 3.92 2.66 -1.62
N LEU A 63 3.35 2.06 -2.63
CA LEU A 63 2.09 1.31 -2.52
C LEU A 63 2.20 0.03 -3.32
N MET A 64 1.70 -1.06 -2.75
CA MET A 64 1.50 -2.31 -3.50
C MET A 64 0.06 -2.77 -3.35
N ALA A 65 -0.53 -3.10 -4.49
CA ALA A 65 -1.93 -3.46 -4.62
C ALA A 65 -2.12 -4.42 -5.79
N TYR A 66 -3.30 -4.94 -5.92
CA TYR A 66 -3.67 -5.78 -7.07
C TYR A 66 -5.18 -5.70 -7.31
N TYR A 67 -5.56 -5.83 -8.58
CA TYR A 67 -6.97 -5.88 -8.96
C TYR A 67 -7.54 -7.27 -8.72
N MET A 68 -8.75 -7.33 -8.19
CA MET A 68 -9.47 -8.57 -7.94
C MET A 68 -10.76 -8.60 -8.74
N THR A 69 -10.97 -9.70 -9.44
CA THR A 69 -12.18 -9.93 -10.21
C THR A 69 -13.20 -10.69 -9.37
N TYR A 70 -14.37 -10.09 -9.21
CA TYR A 70 -15.54 -10.71 -8.60
C TYR A 70 -16.57 -10.99 -9.71
N ASP A 71 -17.66 -11.67 -9.37
CA ASP A 71 -18.71 -11.99 -10.34
C ASP A 71 -19.46 -10.77 -10.87
N ASP A 72 -19.50 -9.69 -10.10
CA ASP A 72 -20.29 -8.50 -10.43
C ASP A 72 -19.46 -7.20 -10.48
N LEU A 73 -18.18 -7.24 -10.11
CA LEU A 73 -17.34 -6.05 -10.12
C LEU A 73 -15.84 -6.39 -10.14
N VAL A 74 -15.03 -5.37 -10.37
CA VAL A 74 -13.58 -5.42 -10.14
C VAL A 74 -13.26 -4.51 -8.97
N GLY A 75 -12.47 -4.98 -8.03
CA GLY A 75 -11.97 -4.22 -6.90
C GLY A 75 -10.45 -4.05 -6.96
N LEU A 76 -9.96 -3.00 -6.32
CA LEU A 76 -8.54 -2.86 -6.05
C LEU A 76 -8.30 -3.20 -4.57
N PHE A 77 -7.48 -4.21 -4.30
CA PHE A 77 -7.06 -4.53 -2.95
C PHE A 77 -5.69 -3.92 -2.68
N ILE A 78 -5.63 -3.00 -1.73
CA ILE A 78 -4.37 -2.40 -1.31
C ILE A 78 -3.74 -3.28 -0.24
N GLU A 79 -2.63 -3.91 -0.61
CA GLU A 79 -1.88 -4.75 0.31
C GLU A 79 -1.13 -3.91 1.33
N GLU A 80 -0.52 -2.81 0.87
CA GLU A 80 0.27 -1.93 1.73
C GLU A 80 0.46 -0.56 1.10
N ILE A 81 0.34 0.48 1.94
CA ILE A 81 0.73 1.83 1.59
C ILE A 81 1.69 2.33 2.66
N LEU A 82 2.78 2.94 2.23
CA LEU A 82 3.86 3.38 3.10
C LEU A 82 4.34 4.77 2.67
N ILE A 83 4.33 5.71 3.61
CA ILE A 83 5.02 6.99 3.43
C ILE A 83 6.38 6.86 4.12
N PHE A 84 7.45 7.16 3.41
CA PHE A 84 8.79 6.92 3.89
C PHE A 84 9.08 7.70 5.18
N LYS A 85 9.92 7.13 6.01
CA LYS A 85 10.18 7.56 7.38
C LYS A 85 10.40 9.07 7.52
N ASP A 86 11.19 9.65 6.64
CA ASP A 86 11.55 11.07 6.72
C ASP A 86 10.56 11.99 6.01
N GLN A 87 9.47 11.43 5.47
CA GLN A 87 8.46 12.15 4.70
C GLN A 87 7.09 12.18 5.35
N GLN A 88 7.01 11.79 6.60
CA GLN A 88 5.76 11.72 7.36
C GLN A 88 5.16 13.10 7.64
N ARG A 89 3.84 13.14 7.84
CA ARG A 89 3.07 14.33 8.28
C ARG A 89 3.09 15.51 7.30
N LYS A 90 3.23 15.23 6.01
CA LYS A 90 3.21 16.24 4.95
C LYS A 90 2.01 16.12 4.02
N GLY A 91 1.06 15.22 4.35
CA GLY A 91 -0.13 14.99 3.53
C GLY A 91 0.07 14.05 2.35
N TYR A 92 1.22 13.39 2.24
CA TYR A 92 1.50 12.49 1.12
C TYR A 92 0.61 11.25 1.09
N GLY A 93 0.26 10.71 2.25
CA GLY A 93 -0.61 9.54 2.33
C GLY A 93 -1.98 9.80 1.76
N LYS A 94 -2.59 10.93 2.09
CA LYS A 94 -3.89 11.33 1.55
C LYS A 94 -3.81 11.57 0.04
N ALA A 95 -2.76 12.25 -0.42
CA ALA A 95 -2.53 12.48 -1.84
C ALA A 95 -2.37 11.17 -2.61
N PHE A 96 -1.64 10.22 -2.04
CA PHE A 96 -1.41 8.92 -2.66
C PHE A 96 -2.72 8.13 -2.78
N MET A 97 -3.48 8.04 -1.70
CA MET A 97 -4.76 7.33 -1.70
C MET A 97 -5.74 7.96 -2.70
N THR A 98 -5.80 9.28 -2.76
CA THR A 98 -6.65 9.99 -3.73
C THR A 98 -6.26 9.67 -5.16
N TYR A 99 -4.97 9.68 -5.47
CA TYR A 99 -4.47 9.31 -6.79
C TYR A 99 -4.83 7.88 -7.16
N VAL A 100 -4.61 6.94 -6.26
CA VAL A 100 -4.86 5.51 -6.49
C VAL A 100 -6.34 5.24 -6.70
N GLN A 101 -7.22 5.89 -5.95
CA GLN A 101 -8.67 5.76 -6.11
C GLN A 101 -9.11 6.22 -7.50
N GLU A 102 -8.61 7.35 -7.95
CA GLU A 102 -8.92 7.86 -9.28
C GLU A 102 -8.38 6.94 -10.39
N LEU A 103 -7.15 6.46 -10.23
CA LEU A 103 -6.55 5.53 -11.17
C LEU A 103 -7.34 4.22 -11.25
N ALA A 104 -7.69 3.65 -10.10
CA ALA A 104 -8.45 2.40 -10.04
C ALA A 104 -9.81 2.55 -10.72
N LYS A 105 -10.51 3.65 -10.46
CA LYS A 105 -11.79 3.96 -11.12
C LYS A 105 -11.63 4.06 -12.64
N LYS A 106 -10.61 4.74 -13.09
CA LYS A 106 -10.31 4.88 -14.52
C LYS A 106 -10.02 3.53 -15.17
N GLU A 107 -9.41 2.60 -14.45
CA GLU A 107 -9.07 1.26 -14.94
C GLU A 107 -10.22 0.26 -14.76
N GLY A 108 -11.40 0.70 -14.32
CA GLY A 108 -12.60 -0.12 -14.27
C GLY A 108 -12.95 -0.70 -12.92
N ALA A 109 -12.20 -0.40 -11.88
CA ALA A 109 -12.57 -0.81 -10.53
C ALA A 109 -13.71 0.04 -9.99
N SER A 110 -14.63 -0.59 -9.28
CA SER A 110 -15.75 0.10 -8.64
C SER A 110 -15.67 0.10 -7.12
N MET A 111 -14.60 -0.49 -6.56
CA MET A 111 -14.39 -0.53 -5.12
C MET A 111 -12.89 -0.64 -4.82
N VAL A 112 -12.49 -0.10 -3.67
CA VAL A 112 -11.15 -0.28 -3.11
C VAL A 112 -11.30 -0.93 -1.74
N GLU A 113 -10.50 -1.94 -1.48
CA GLU A 113 -10.50 -2.69 -0.23
C GLU A 113 -9.10 -2.70 0.39
N LEU A 114 -9.03 -2.75 1.71
CA LEU A 114 -7.78 -2.92 2.44
C LEU A 114 -8.05 -3.49 3.83
N ILE A 115 -6.99 -3.99 4.46
CA ILE A 115 -7.01 -4.38 5.87
C ILE A 115 -6.22 -3.34 6.63
N SER A 116 -6.88 -2.65 7.56
CA SER A 116 -6.27 -1.59 8.36
C SER A 116 -5.88 -2.10 9.74
N VAL A 117 -4.83 -1.50 10.30
CA VAL A 117 -4.57 -1.62 11.74
C VAL A 117 -5.82 -1.10 12.48
N ASN A 118 -6.28 -1.87 13.46
CA ASN A 118 -7.50 -1.53 14.20
C ASN A 118 -7.17 -0.59 15.37
N ASP A 119 -6.82 0.64 15.03
CA ASP A 119 -6.62 1.71 16.00
C ASP A 119 -7.30 2.99 15.52
N GLN A 120 -7.43 3.95 16.43
CA GLN A 120 -8.16 5.18 16.16
C GLN A 120 -7.54 5.97 15.00
N ALA A 121 -6.23 6.13 15.01
CA ALA A 121 -5.54 6.96 14.01
C ALA A 121 -5.69 6.39 12.59
N HIS A 122 -5.50 5.08 12.41
CA HIS A 122 -5.66 4.44 11.11
C HIS A 122 -7.12 4.48 10.64
N LEU A 123 -8.06 4.17 11.53
CA LEU A 123 -9.49 4.17 11.16
C LEU A 123 -9.98 5.57 10.80
N GLU A 124 -9.55 6.60 11.52
CA GLU A 124 -9.91 7.99 11.21
C GLU A 124 -9.32 8.42 9.86
N PHE A 125 -8.08 8.02 9.57
CA PHE A 125 -7.44 8.32 8.29
C PHE A 125 -8.28 7.78 7.14
N TYR A 126 -8.65 6.50 7.17
CA TYR A 126 -9.41 5.88 6.10
C TYR A 126 -10.86 6.40 6.04
N ARG A 127 -11.49 6.65 7.19
CA ARG A 127 -12.83 7.26 7.22
C ARG A 127 -12.84 8.65 6.58
N SER A 128 -11.80 9.43 6.80
CA SER A 128 -11.68 10.76 6.19
C SER A 128 -11.63 10.70 4.65
N LEU A 129 -11.26 9.56 4.09
CA LEU A 129 -11.21 9.29 2.67
C LEU A 129 -12.47 8.58 2.14
N GLY A 130 -13.47 8.38 3.00
CA GLY A 130 -14.74 7.76 2.61
C GLY A 130 -14.80 6.25 2.78
N TYR A 131 -13.80 5.64 3.40
CA TYR A 131 -13.81 4.20 3.68
C TYR A 131 -14.77 3.86 4.82
N TYR A 132 -15.39 2.72 4.73
CA TYR A 132 -16.25 2.18 5.78
C TYR A 132 -15.71 0.85 6.27
N LYS A 133 -16.04 0.50 7.49
CA LYS A 133 -15.70 -0.80 8.07
C LYS A 133 -16.73 -1.83 7.62
N ALA A 134 -16.27 -2.93 7.02
CA ALA A 134 -17.17 -4.00 6.61
C ALA A 134 -17.70 -4.75 7.85
N ASP A 135 -19.02 -4.82 7.99
CA ASP A 135 -19.66 -5.45 9.15
C ASP A 135 -19.81 -6.96 9.01
N ASN A 136 -19.73 -7.46 7.78
CA ASN A 136 -19.93 -8.88 7.48
C ASN A 136 -18.66 -9.69 7.34
N LEU A 137 -17.48 -9.06 7.54
CA LEU A 137 -16.18 -9.70 7.36
C LEU A 137 -15.28 -9.45 8.56
N VAL A 138 -14.50 -10.47 8.91
CA VAL A 138 -13.46 -10.35 9.93
C VAL A 138 -12.21 -11.10 9.45
N LEU A 139 -11.06 -10.64 9.86
CA LEU A 139 -9.80 -11.37 9.66
C LEU A 139 -9.72 -12.49 10.70
N MET A 140 -9.55 -13.73 10.23
CA MET A 140 -9.40 -14.92 11.08
C MET A 140 -7.99 -15.44 10.97
N GLY A 141 -7.40 -15.80 12.08
CA GLY A 141 -6.04 -16.35 12.12
C GLY A 141 -5.96 -17.58 13.00
N LYS A 142 -4.96 -18.41 12.73
CA LYS A 142 -4.61 -19.56 13.57
C LYS A 142 -3.10 -19.75 13.49
N ASP A 143 -2.45 -19.81 14.65
CA ASP A 143 -1.03 -20.12 14.72
C ASP A 143 -0.82 -21.61 14.45
N LEU A 144 0.19 -21.91 13.64
CA LEU A 144 0.56 -23.27 13.32
C LEU A 144 1.81 -23.64 14.10
N GLU A 145 1.74 -24.75 14.81
CA GLU A 145 2.85 -25.27 15.62
C GLU A 145 3.65 -26.33 14.87
#